data_a17f07917564879485c9b37cff6d104b
#
_entry.id   a17f07917564879485c9b37cff6d104b
#
_cell.length_a   1.000
_cell.length_b   1.000
_cell.length_c   1.000
_cell.angle_alpha   90.00
_cell.angle_beta   90.00
_cell.angle_gamma   90.00
#
_symmetry.space_group_name_H-M   'P 1'
#
loop_
_entity.id
_entity.type
_entity.pdbx_description
1 polymer ?
#
loop_
_entity_poly.entity_id
_entity_poly.type
_entity_poly.pdbx_seq_one_letter_code
_entity_poly.pdbx_strand_id
1 'polypeptide(L)'
;MAAPVLGGFFFYLHLKNMEPGRGTVIKSTGNLFIVKLEDGTTVRCGIRGKFRIQGIRATNPVAVGDRVGFEWAEDGMGGIITSIEERTNYIIRKSPKLSKEYQLLATNVDLAWLMISMILPRTLTPFIDRFLVSAEAYRIPVIILFNKTDLYGTPEVEEMNHLSSVYSSIGYRCMQMSLQTKEGVQEVADEMRGKVSVIAGNSGVGKSTLINILDPAMRLKTGSISDYHQTGKHTTTFSEMFELSSGIRIIDTPGIRGFGTIDIERAELFHFFPEIFRASKHCHYHNCLHLHEPDCAVKAGVESGNISESRYINYLMMMEEEQGKYR
;
A
#
# COMPACT_ATOMS: atom_id res chain seq x y z
N MET A 1 47.04 -37.16 19.30
CA MET A 1 46.62 -37.41 17.90
C MET A 1 45.41 -36.56 17.61
N ALA A 2 45.57 -35.54 16.79
CA ALA A 2 44.50 -34.62 16.42
C ALA A 2 43.66 -35.25 15.33
N ALA A 3 42.34 -35.29 15.51
CA ALA A 3 41.37 -35.69 14.47
C ALA A 3 41.20 -34.55 13.46
N PRO A 4 41.01 -34.83 12.17
CA PRO A 4 41.18 -33.83 11.14
C PRO A 4 39.93 -32.94 10.95
N VAL A 5 40.19 -31.65 10.75
CA VAL A 5 39.29 -30.58 10.33
C VAL A 5 38.87 -30.79 8.87
N LEU A 6 38.15 -31.87 8.54
CA LEU A 6 37.69 -32.17 7.19
C LEU A 6 36.22 -31.77 6.93
N GLY A 7 35.45 -31.49 8.00
CA GLY A 7 34.03 -31.11 7.85
C GLY A 7 33.81 -29.69 7.29
N GLY A 8 34.68 -28.74 7.63
CA GLY A 8 34.52 -27.34 7.19
C GLY A 8 34.84 -27.10 5.71
N PHE A 9 35.78 -27.86 5.15
CA PHE A 9 36.19 -27.69 3.76
C PHE A 9 35.16 -28.25 2.75
N PHE A 10 34.53 -29.37 3.10
CA PHE A 10 33.45 -29.95 2.30
C PHE A 10 32.18 -29.08 2.34
N PHE A 11 31.86 -28.49 3.48
CA PHE A 11 30.74 -27.56 3.63
C PHE A 11 30.99 -26.27 2.81
N TYR A 12 32.22 -25.76 2.84
CA TYR A 12 32.65 -24.56 2.09
C TYR A 12 32.60 -24.77 0.56
N LEU A 13 32.98 -25.96 0.08
CA LEU A 13 32.90 -26.34 -1.34
C LEU A 13 31.45 -26.55 -1.80
N HIS A 14 30.59 -27.02 -0.92
CA HIS A 14 29.16 -27.20 -1.22
C HIS A 14 28.43 -25.86 -1.38
N LEU A 15 28.77 -24.88 -0.55
CA LEU A 15 28.22 -23.52 -0.60
C LEU A 15 28.66 -22.72 -1.83
N LYS A 16 29.88 -22.92 -2.29
CA LYS A 16 30.41 -22.25 -3.49
C LYS A 16 29.74 -22.72 -4.80
N ASN A 17 29.09 -23.87 -4.78
CA ASN A 17 28.36 -24.46 -5.91
C ASN A 17 26.83 -24.32 -5.76
N MET A 18 26.31 -23.64 -4.73
CA MET A 18 24.88 -23.36 -4.63
C MET A 18 24.51 -22.30 -5.67
N GLU A 19 23.52 -22.61 -6.50
CA GLU A 19 22.96 -21.64 -7.44
C GLU A 19 22.45 -20.39 -6.68
N PRO A 20 22.51 -19.20 -7.31
CA PRO A 20 21.94 -17.99 -6.73
C PRO A 20 20.48 -18.20 -6.37
N GLY A 21 20.11 -17.83 -5.15
CA GLY A 21 18.73 -17.95 -4.70
C GLY A 21 17.88 -16.79 -5.23
N ARG A 22 16.56 -17.03 -5.34
CA ARG A 22 15.56 -16.02 -5.67
C ARG A 22 14.41 -16.09 -4.69
N GLY A 23 13.81 -14.93 -4.38
CA GLY A 23 12.67 -14.90 -3.50
C GLY A 23 12.09 -13.50 -3.32
N THR A 24 11.09 -13.40 -2.47
CA THR A 24 10.38 -12.15 -2.16
C THR A 24 10.80 -11.64 -0.79
N VAL A 25 11.11 -10.36 -0.67
CA VAL A 25 11.40 -9.71 0.61
C VAL A 25 10.10 -9.59 1.40
N ILE A 26 10.01 -10.29 2.53
CA ILE A 26 8.83 -10.27 3.40
C ILE A 26 9.03 -9.39 4.65
N LYS A 27 10.27 -9.05 4.98
CA LYS A 27 10.59 -8.16 6.11
C LYS A 27 11.85 -7.36 5.85
N SER A 28 11.82 -6.08 6.22
CA SER A 28 12.97 -5.17 6.14
C SER A 28 13.19 -4.50 7.49
N THR A 29 14.40 -4.60 8.04
CA THR A 29 14.79 -3.97 9.30
C THR A 29 15.96 -2.99 9.12
N GLY A 30 15.99 -2.31 7.97
CA GLY A 30 17.07 -1.40 7.59
C GLY A 30 18.20 -2.11 6.83
N ASN A 31 19.07 -2.81 7.51
CA ASN A 31 20.22 -3.50 6.88
C ASN A 31 20.02 -5.02 6.72
N LEU A 32 19.00 -5.58 7.36
CA LEU A 32 18.69 -7.00 7.31
C LEU A 32 17.30 -7.20 6.66
N PHE A 33 17.26 -8.15 5.72
CA PHE A 33 16.07 -8.54 4.99
C PHE A 33 15.76 -10.01 5.24
N ILE A 34 14.48 -10.33 5.36
CA ILE A 34 14.03 -11.72 5.30
C ILE A 34 13.45 -11.94 3.91
N VAL A 35 14.04 -12.87 3.19
CA VAL A 35 13.63 -13.27 1.83
C VAL A 35 12.94 -14.61 1.94
N LYS A 36 11.70 -14.71 1.44
CA LYS A 36 10.95 -15.96 1.33
C LYS A 36 11.17 -16.55 -0.05
N LEU A 37 11.59 -17.82 -0.11
CA LEU A 37 11.78 -18.59 -1.32
C LEU A 37 10.46 -19.22 -1.79
N GLU A 38 10.45 -19.77 -3.00
CA GLU A 38 9.26 -20.44 -3.58
C GLU A 38 8.82 -21.68 -2.80
N ASP A 39 9.78 -22.40 -2.20
CA ASP A 39 9.50 -23.57 -1.34
C ASP A 39 8.95 -23.19 0.05
N GLY A 40 8.78 -21.89 0.33
CA GLY A 40 8.30 -21.37 1.59
C GLY A 40 9.38 -21.15 2.65
N THR A 41 10.61 -21.59 2.43
CA THR A 41 11.71 -21.33 3.35
C THR A 41 12.09 -19.84 3.38
N THR A 42 12.72 -19.40 4.49
CA THR A 42 13.13 -18.02 4.64
C THR A 42 14.63 -17.90 4.85
N VAL A 43 15.26 -16.95 4.17
CA VAL A 43 16.69 -16.67 4.26
C VAL A 43 16.92 -15.26 4.78
N ARG A 44 17.85 -15.11 5.73
CA ARG A 44 18.32 -13.80 6.19
C ARG A 44 19.32 -13.27 5.18
N CYS A 45 19.04 -12.09 4.61
CA CYS A 45 19.90 -11.49 3.61
C CYS A 45 20.38 -10.12 4.05
N GLY A 46 21.65 -9.85 3.77
CA GLY A 46 22.21 -8.50 3.78
C GLY A 46 22.20 -7.89 2.38
N ILE A 47 22.72 -6.65 2.26
CA ILE A 47 22.91 -5.97 0.99
C ILE A 47 24.38 -5.56 0.84
N ARG A 48 24.95 -5.72 -0.36
CA ARG A 48 26.32 -5.31 -0.62
C ARG A 48 26.43 -3.80 -0.82
N GLY A 49 27.40 -3.15 -0.18
CA GLY A 49 27.58 -1.72 0.12
C GLY A 49 27.37 -0.64 -0.93
N LYS A 50 26.94 -0.89 -2.17
CA LYS A 50 26.65 0.13 -3.20
C LYS A 50 25.48 -0.24 -4.10
N PHE A 51 24.38 -0.68 -3.54
CA PHE A 51 23.17 -0.84 -4.32
C PHE A 51 22.53 0.54 -4.54
N ARG A 52 22.72 1.13 -5.73
CA ARG A 52 22.02 2.35 -6.15
C ARG A 52 20.96 1.96 -7.18
N ILE A 53 19.70 2.18 -6.82
CA ILE A 53 18.61 2.08 -7.81
C ILE A 53 18.69 3.34 -8.67
N GLN A 54 18.77 3.16 -10.00
CA GLN A 54 18.71 4.28 -10.93
C GLN A 54 17.41 5.05 -10.73
N GLY A 55 17.49 6.33 -10.44
CA GLY A 55 16.37 7.26 -10.42
C GLY A 55 15.72 7.53 -9.05
N ILE A 56 15.89 6.70 -8.03
CA ILE A 56 15.30 6.94 -6.70
C ILE A 56 16.41 7.14 -5.66
N ARG A 57 16.44 8.32 -5.03
CA ARG A 57 17.27 8.59 -3.85
C ARG A 57 16.57 8.04 -2.61
N ALA A 58 16.63 6.73 -2.40
CA ALA A 58 16.05 6.09 -1.23
C ALA A 58 17.13 5.78 -0.19
N THR A 59 16.79 5.96 1.09
CA THR A 59 17.64 5.58 2.22
C THR A 59 17.90 4.08 2.29
N ASN A 60 16.96 3.28 1.80
CA ASN A 60 17.08 1.83 1.65
C ASN A 60 16.60 1.43 0.25
N PRO A 61 17.48 0.80 -0.56
CA PRO A 61 17.13 0.43 -1.93
C PRO A 61 16.19 -0.79 -2.02
N VAL A 62 16.09 -1.60 -0.96
CA VAL A 62 15.27 -2.83 -0.90
C VAL A 62 14.09 -2.60 0.02
N ALA A 63 12.90 -2.99 -0.40
CA ALA A 63 11.66 -2.89 0.37
C ALA A 63 10.89 -4.22 0.42
N VAL A 64 9.92 -4.28 1.31
CA VAL A 64 8.99 -5.41 1.39
C VAL A 64 8.16 -5.49 0.10
N GLY A 65 8.07 -6.69 -0.47
CA GLY A 65 7.45 -6.95 -1.76
C GLY A 65 8.44 -7.04 -2.93
N ASP A 66 9.72 -6.64 -2.75
CA ASP A 66 10.71 -6.79 -3.81
C ASP A 66 10.99 -8.26 -4.11
N ARG A 67 11.06 -8.58 -5.39
CA ARG A 67 11.61 -9.84 -5.89
C ARG A 67 13.10 -9.64 -6.07
N VAL A 68 13.88 -10.48 -5.39
CA VAL A 68 15.34 -10.32 -5.31
C VAL A 68 16.07 -11.60 -5.69
N GLY A 69 17.25 -11.42 -6.32
CA GLY A 69 18.26 -12.46 -6.42
C GLY A 69 19.32 -12.23 -5.34
N PHE A 70 19.85 -13.31 -4.79
CA PHE A 70 20.91 -13.27 -3.79
C PHE A 70 21.92 -14.39 -3.97
N GLU A 71 23.14 -14.14 -3.56
CA GLU A 71 24.20 -15.14 -3.41
C GLU A 71 24.25 -15.60 -1.96
N TRP A 72 24.55 -16.89 -1.74
CA TRP A 72 24.74 -17.42 -0.40
C TRP A 72 26.01 -16.82 0.23
N ALA A 73 25.89 -16.43 1.50
CA ALA A 73 27.05 -15.94 2.24
C ALA A 73 28.05 -17.05 2.51
N GLU A 74 29.34 -16.71 2.58
CA GLU A 74 30.44 -17.68 2.76
C GLU A 74 30.34 -18.50 4.05
N ASP A 75 29.65 -17.98 5.07
CA ASP A 75 29.39 -18.66 6.35
C ASP A 75 28.20 -19.64 6.28
N GLY A 76 27.46 -19.68 5.16
CA GLY A 76 26.27 -20.52 4.98
C GLY A 76 25.06 -20.12 5.82
N MET A 77 25.13 -19.03 6.57
CA MET A 77 24.09 -18.62 7.51
C MET A 77 23.14 -17.57 6.95
N GLY A 78 23.27 -17.21 5.66
CA GLY A 78 22.43 -16.20 5.05
C GLY A 78 22.73 -15.97 3.58
N GLY A 79 22.25 -14.86 3.05
CA GLY A 79 22.46 -14.43 1.67
C GLY A 79 22.86 -12.97 1.56
N ILE A 80 23.37 -12.60 0.41
CA ILE A 80 23.69 -11.22 0.04
C ILE A 80 22.87 -10.89 -1.21
N ILE A 81 21.92 -9.95 -1.10
CA ILE A 81 21.13 -9.49 -2.23
C ILE A 81 22.04 -8.85 -3.28
N THR A 82 21.96 -9.38 -4.50
CA THR A 82 22.78 -8.97 -5.64
C THR A 82 21.97 -8.33 -6.76
N SER A 83 20.65 -8.60 -6.81
CA SER A 83 19.75 -8.03 -7.82
C SER A 83 18.35 -7.78 -7.26
N ILE A 84 17.65 -6.80 -7.82
CA ILE A 84 16.25 -6.52 -7.59
C ILE A 84 15.57 -6.56 -8.95
N GLU A 85 14.48 -7.32 -9.08
CA GLU A 85 13.69 -7.37 -10.30
C GLU A 85 12.91 -6.05 -10.50
N GLU A 86 12.48 -5.79 -11.74
CA GLU A 86 11.68 -4.61 -12.06
C GLU A 86 10.40 -4.59 -11.24
N ARG A 87 10.12 -3.44 -10.63
CA ARG A 87 8.94 -3.23 -9.81
C ARG A 87 7.76 -2.82 -10.67
N THR A 88 6.60 -3.41 -10.45
CA THR A 88 5.34 -2.97 -11.09
C THR A 88 4.85 -1.64 -10.51
N ASN A 89 5.04 -1.47 -9.21
CA ASN A 89 4.71 -0.25 -8.46
C ASN A 89 5.48 -0.21 -7.13
N TYR A 90 5.39 0.93 -6.44
CA TYR A 90 6.01 1.09 -5.14
C TYR A 90 5.30 2.19 -4.33
N ILE A 91 5.34 2.09 -3.01
CA ILE A 91 4.86 3.11 -2.07
C ILE A 91 6.05 3.74 -1.39
N ILE A 92 6.14 5.08 -1.44
CA ILE A 92 7.19 5.85 -0.79
C ILE A 92 6.62 6.79 0.27
N ARG A 93 7.47 7.18 1.20
CA ARG A 93 7.21 8.23 2.16
C ARG A 93 8.42 9.18 2.20
N LYS A 94 8.16 10.48 2.27
CA LYS A 94 9.22 11.47 2.47
C LYS A 94 9.92 11.23 3.81
N SER A 95 11.24 11.21 3.81
CA SER A 95 12.00 11.03 5.03
C SER A 95 11.85 12.25 5.94
N PRO A 96 11.43 12.09 7.21
CA PRO A 96 11.29 13.23 8.12
C PRO A 96 12.63 13.87 8.49
N LYS A 97 13.74 13.16 8.29
CA LYS A 97 15.09 13.61 8.68
C LYS A 97 15.92 14.18 7.52
N LEU A 98 15.60 13.83 6.29
CA LEU A 98 16.37 14.17 5.10
C LEU A 98 15.41 14.64 4.00
N SER A 99 15.29 15.94 3.82
CA SER A 99 14.29 16.60 2.94
C SER A 99 14.36 16.20 1.46
N LYS A 100 15.39 15.47 1.04
CA LYS A 100 15.60 15.02 -0.35
C LYS A 100 15.62 13.50 -0.52
N GLU A 101 15.34 12.74 0.54
CA GLU A 101 15.36 11.28 0.49
C GLU A 101 13.98 10.70 0.79
N TYR A 102 13.62 9.67 0.05
CA TYR A 102 12.39 8.91 0.24
C TYR A 102 12.69 7.58 0.91
N GLN A 103 11.74 7.11 1.71
CA GLN A 103 11.74 5.77 2.25
C GLN A 103 10.77 4.93 1.44
N LEU A 104 11.27 3.84 0.84
CA LEU A 104 10.42 2.81 0.26
C LEU A 104 9.72 2.04 1.38
N LEU A 105 8.40 1.97 1.32
CA LEU A 105 7.56 1.29 2.31
C LEU A 105 7.15 -0.09 1.83
N ALA A 106 6.70 -0.20 0.58
CA ALA A 106 6.25 -1.44 -0.05
C ALA A 106 6.46 -1.39 -1.56
N THR A 107 6.53 -2.54 -2.20
CA THR A 107 6.67 -2.69 -3.65
C THR A 107 5.79 -3.84 -4.14
N ASN A 108 5.49 -3.85 -5.44
CA ASN A 108 4.74 -4.92 -6.10
C ASN A 108 3.42 -5.24 -5.39
N VAL A 109 2.67 -4.18 -5.04
CA VAL A 109 1.35 -4.28 -4.41
C VAL A 109 0.32 -4.52 -5.52
N ASP A 110 -0.40 -5.63 -5.43
CA ASP A 110 -1.42 -5.99 -6.41
C ASP A 110 -2.73 -5.24 -6.18
N LEU A 111 -3.06 -4.92 -4.90
CA LEU A 111 -4.35 -4.36 -4.53
C LEU A 111 -4.29 -3.58 -3.22
N ALA A 112 -4.91 -2.40 -3.22
CA ALA A 112 -5.14 -1.63 -2.01
C ALA A 112 -6.62 -1.71 -1.61
N TRP A 113 -6.88 -2.02 -0.34
CA TRP A 113 -8.20 -2.07 0.25
C TRP A 113 -8.42 -0.81 1.08
N LEU A 114 -9.29 0.07 0.61
CA LEU A 114 -9.72 1.23 1.38
C LEU A 114 -10.97 0.87 2.19
N MET A 115 -10.77 0.48 3.43
CA MET A 115 -11.87 0.15 4.34
C MET A 115 -12.46 1.42 4.93
N ILE A 116 -13.75 1.63 4.69
CA ILE A 116 -14.53 2.79 5.13
C ILE A 116 -15.80 2.36 5.88
N SER A 117 -16.40 3.31 6.58
CA SER A 117 -17.71 3.11 7.22
C SER A 117 -18.47 4.43 7.24
N MET A 118 -19.80 4.35 7.12
CA MET A 118 -20.70 5.51 7.24
C MET A 118 -20.90 5.91 8.70
N ILE A 119 -20.54 5.02 9.63
CA ILE A 119 -20.73 5.22 11.07
C ILE A 119 -19.58 4.60 11.88
N LEU A 120 -19.19 5.22 12.99
CA LEU A 120 -18.30 4.71 14.05
C LEU A 120 -17.00 3.98 13.62
N PRO A 121 -16.04 4.64 12.98
CA PRO A 121 -15.98 6.07 12.67
C PRO A 121 -16.55 6.37 11.28
N ARG A 122 -17.25 7.49 11.14
CA ARG A 122 -17.65 7.95 9.81
C ARG A 122 -16.43 8.33 8.99
N THR A 123 -16.39 7.86 7.75
CA THR A 123 -15.34 8.20 6.79
C THR A 123 -15.86 9.27 5.84
N LEU A 124 -15.15 10.39 5.74
CA LEU A 124 -15.53 11.51 4.90
C LEU A 124 -14.90 11.38 3.49
N THR A 125 -15.57 11.91 2.49
CA THR A 125 -15.12 11.86 1.08
C THR A 125 -13.74 12.49 0.83
N PRO A 126 -13.30 13.57 1.53
CA PRO A 126 -11.93 14.08 1.38
C PRO A 126 -10.85 13.05 1.74
N PHE A 127 -11.10 12.18 2.74
CA PHE A 127 -10.16 11.11 3.07
C PHE A 127 -10.13 10.03 1.99
N ILE A 128 -11.31 9.64 1.49
CA ILE A 128 -11.42 8.64 0.41
C ILE A 128 -10.66 9.15 -0.82
N ASP A 129 -10.95 10.37 -1.27
CA ASP A 129 -10.39 10.92 -2.49
C ASP A 129 -8.88 11.14 -2.41
N ARG A 130 -8.39 11.58 -1.26
CA ARG A 130 -6.95 11.71 -1.02
C ARG A 130 -6.23 10.37 -1.10
N PHE A 131 -6.86 9.32 -0.57
CA PHE A 131 -6.33 7.97 -0.69
C PHE A 131 -6.30 7.51 -2.15
N LEU A 132 -7.40 7.72 -2.89
CA LEU A 132 -7.49 7.33 -4.30
C LEU A 132 -6.47 8.07 -5.17
N VAL A 133 -6.29 9.37 -4.98
CA VAL A 133 -5.25 10.17 -5.66
C VAL A 133 -3.87 9.58 -5.44
N SER A 134 -3.56 9.20 -4.20
CA SER A 134 -2.28 8.57 -3.88
C SER A 134 -2.13 7.21 -4.55
N ALA A 135 -3.19 6.40 -4.56
CA ALA A 135 -3.17 5.09 -5.19
C ALA A 135 -2.99 5.17 -6.71
N GLU A 136 -3.67 6.13 -7.36
CA GLU A 136 -3.51 6.41 -8.80
C GLU A 136 -2.06 6.81 -9.12
N ALA A 137 -1.47 7.71 -8.33
CA ALA A 137 -0.09 8.13 -8.53
C ALA A 137 0.91 6.98 -8.38
N TYR A 138 0.62 6.00 -7.52
CA TYR A 138 1.42 4.78 -7.37
C TYR A 138 1.01 3.66 -8.33
N ARG A 139 -0.03 3.84 -9.13
CA ARG A 139 -0.59 2.82 -10.05
C ARG A 139 -1.00 1.55 -9.30
N ILE A 140 -1.64 1.71 -8.16
CA ILE A 140 -2.13 0.61 -7.34
C ILE A 140 -3.65 0.55 -7.46
N PRO A 141 -4.24 -0.55 -7.97
CA PRO A 141 -5.68 -0.73 -8.01
C PRO A 141 -6.29 -0.65 -6.61
N VAL A 142 -7.48 -0.05 -6.49
CA VAL A 142 -8.18 0.12 -5.21
C VAL A 142 -9.54 -0.57 -5.25
N ILE A 143 -9.88 -1.26 -4.16
CA ILE A 143 -11.25 -1.62 -3.82
C ILE A 143 -11.68 -0.80 -2.61
N ILE A 144 -12.82 -0.13 -2.72
CA ILE A 144 -13.46 0.58 -1.63
C ILE A 144 -14.37 -0.42 -0.90
N LEU A 145 -14.09 -0.67 0.37
CA LEU A 145 -14.76 -1.67 1.17
C LEU A 145 -15.58 -1.02 2.28
N PHE A 146 -16.90 -1.00 2.11
CA PHE A 146 -17.84 -0.51 3.12
C PHE A 146 -18.01 -1.57 4.20
N ASN A 147 -17.61 -1.24 5.43
CA ASN A 147 -17.72 -2.14 6.59
C ASN A 147 -18.74 -1.62 7.60
N LYS A 148 -19.20 -2.51 8.49
CA LYS A 148 -20.20 -2.26 9.52
C LYS A 148 -21.60 -2.03 8.95
N THR A 149 -21.92 -2.66 7.86
CA THR A 149 -23.23 -2.55 7.19
C THR A 149 -24.38 -3.01 8.10
N ASP A 150 -24.10 -3.85 9.08
CA ASP A 150 -25.02 -4.27 10.15
C ASP A 150 -25.50 -3.13 11.07
N LEU A 151 -24.78 -2.01 11.10
CA LEU A 151 -25.13 -0.83 11.91
C LEU A 151 -25.84 0.26 11.10
N TYR A 152 -26.01 0.09 9.78
CA TYR A 152 -26.54 1.14 8.92
C TYR A 152 -28.06 1.19 9.01
N GLY A 153 -28.60 2.38 9.32
CA GLY A 153 -30.00 2.72 9.10
C GLY A 153 -30.25 3.18 7.68
N THR A 154 -31.49 3.58 7.39
CA THR A 154 -31.88 4.06 6.04
C THR A 154 -30.97 5.19 5.51
N PRO A 155 -30.62 6.23 6.30
CA PRO A 155 -29.76 7.31 5.80
C PRO A 155 -28.35 6.83 5.42
N GLU A 156 -27.76 5.93 6.22
CA GLU A 156 -26.42 5.39 5.97
C GLU A 156 -26.40 4.46 4.76
N VAL A 157 -27.48 3.69 4.53
CA VAL A 157 -27.62 2.84 3.33
C VAL A 157 -27.76 3.70 2.09
N GLU A 158 -28.57 4.76 2.14
CA GLU A 158 -28.72 5.70 1.02
C GLU A 158 -27.39 6.38 0.68
N GLU A 159 -26.65 6.87 1.69
CA GLU A 159 -25.34 7.47 1.51
C GLU A 159 -24.33 6.47 0.94
N MET A 160 -24.28 5.26 1.46
CA MET A 160 -23.41 4.20 0.95
C MET A 160 -23.70 3.88 -0.53
N ASN A 161 -24.98 3.74 -0.89
CA ASN A 161 -25.40 3.48 -2.26
C ASN A 161 -25.02 4.65 -3.20
N HIS A 162 -25.21 5.88 -2.75
CA HIS A 162 -24.80 7.07 -3.50
C HIS A 162 -23.29 7.07 -3.74
N LEU A 163 -22.46 6.90 -2.69
CA LEU A 163 -21.01 6.87 -2.82
C LEU A 163 -20.54 5.69 -3.68
N SER A 164 -21.13 4.50 -3.51
CA SER A 164 -20.85 3.34 -4.35
C SER A 164 -21.12 3.63 -5.81
N SER A 165 -22.23 4.30 -6.13
CA SER A 165 -22.56 4.71 -7.51
C SER A 165 -21.54 5.69 -8.06
N VAL A 166 -21.17 6.73 -7.30
CA VAL A 166 -20.17 7.73 -7.70
C VAL A 166 -18.84 7.07 -8.02
N TYR A 167 -18.30 6.28 -7.09
CA TYR A 167 -16.97 5.66 -7.29
C TYR A 167 -16.97 4.58 -8.35
N SER A 168 -18.05 3.79 -8.46
CA SER A 168 -18.14 2.76 -9.50
C SER A 168 -18.24 3.36 -10.91
N SER A 169 -18.92 4.49 -11.08
CA SER A 169 -18.99 5.20 -12.37
C SER A 169 -17.63 5.72 -12.85
N ILE A 170 -16.72 5.96 -11.93
CA ILE A 170 -15.33 6.39 -12.20
C ILE A 170 -14.47 5.19 -12.60
N GLY A 171 -14.80 3.99 -12.10
CA GLY A 171 -14.10 2.74 -12.37
C GLY A 171 -13.56 2.03 -11.13
N TYR A 172 -13.81 2.54 -9.92
CA TYR A 172 -13.43 1.85 -8.69
C TYR A 172 -14.43 0.76 -8.32
N ARG A 173 -13.94 -0.41 -7.94
CA ARG A 173 -14.80 -1.46 -7.42
C ARG A 173 -15.19 -1.14 -5.97
N CYS A 174 -16.48 -1.26 -5.66
CA CYS A 174 -17.03 -1.10 -4.32
C CYS A 174 -17.56 -2.46 -3.83
N MET A 175 -17.24 -2.79 -2.58
CA MET A 175 -17.72 -3.99 -1.91
C MET A 175 -18.28 -3.62 -0.54
N GLN A 176 -19.16 -4.46 -0.02
CA GLN A 176 -19.83 -4.28 1.27
C GLN A 176 -19.56 -5.48 2.15
N MET A 177 -19.40 -5.25 3.46
CA MET A 177 -19.30 -6.33 4.43
C MET A 177 -19.73 -5.90 5.82
N SER A 178 -20.02 -6.90 6.64
CA SER A 178 -20.10 -6.79 8.09
C SER A 178 -19.18 -7.81 8.75
N LEU A 179 -18.24 -7.36 9.55
CA LEU A 179 -17.40 -8.27 10.35
C LEU A 179 -18.16 -8.91 11.50
N GLN A 180 -19.28 -8.30 11.93
CA GLN A 180 -20.12 -8.79 13.00
C GLN A 180 -21.00 -9.95 12.52
N THR A 181 -21.69 -9.78 11.38
CA THR A 181 -22.55 -10.84 10.79
C THR A 181 -21.78 -11.79 9.88
N LYS A 182 -20.54 -11.42 9.51
CA LYS A 182 -19.68 -12.12 8.54
C LYS A 182 -20.19 -12.08 7.09
N GLU A 183 -21.20 -11.28 6.80
CA GLU A 183 -21.69 -11.04 5.45
C GLU A 183 -20.59 -10.36 4.60
N GLY A 184 -20.40 -10.80 3.35
CA GLY A 184 -19.41 -10.27 2.41
C GLY A 184 -17.94 -10.64 2.74
N VAL A 185 -17.64 -11.22 3.91
CA VAL A 185 -16.25 -11.52 4.32
C VAL A 185 -15.61 -12.57 3.42
N GLN A 186 -16.36 -13.60 3.02
CA GLN A 186 -15.83 -14.65 2.14
C GLN A 186 -15.50 -14.11 0.75
N GLU A 187 -16.32 -13.23 0.20
CA GLU A 187 -16.08 -12.57 -1.10
C GLU A 187 -14.81 -11.69 -1.05
N VAL A 188 -14.61 -10.97 0.05
CA VAL A 188 -13.39 -10.20 0.30
C VAL A 188 -12.17 -11.12 0.37
N ALA A 189 -12.27 -12.25 1.10
CA ALA A 189 -11.19 -13.22 1.21
C ALA A 189 -10.81 -13.82 -0.15
N ASP A 190 -11.80 -14.17 -0.96
CA ASP A 190 -11.59 -14.75 -2.29
C ASP A 190 -10.90 -13.74 -3.23
N GLU A 191 -11.29 -12.48 -3.17
CA GLU A 191 -10.65 -11.40 -3.96
C GLU A 191 -9.21 -11.12 -3.50
N MET A 192 -8.89 -11.29 -2.23
CA MET A 192 -7.54 -11.10 -1.68
C MET A 192 -6.60 -12.27 -1.97
N ARG A 193 -7.14 -13.48 -2.25
CA ARG A 193 -6.33 -14.70 -2.38
C ARG A 193 -5.35 -14.60 -3.54
N GLY A 194 -4.09 -14.97 -3.27
CA GLY A 194 -3.00 -14.95 -4.25
C GLY A 194 -2.45 -13.57 -4.56
N LYS A 195 -3.03 -12.50 -4.01
CA LYS A 195 -2.60 -11.10 -4.21
C LYS A 195 -1.80 -10.57 -3.03
N VAL A 196 -0.89 -9.66 -3.32
CA VAL A 196 -0.20 -8.85 -2.32
C VAL A 196 -1.05 -7.60 -2.07
N SER A 197 -1.60 -7.50 -0.88
CA SER A 197 -2.56 -6.45 -0.51
C SER A 197 -2.01 -5.50 0.53
N VAL A 198 -2.47 -4.25 0.48
CA VAL A 198 -2.37 -3.30 1.60
C VAL A 198 -3.78 -2.92 2.06
N ILE A 199 -3.98 -2.73 3.38
CA ILE A 199 -5.28 -2.36 3.94
C ILE A 199 -5.16 -1.01 4.62
N ALA A 200 -5.93 -0.04 4.15
CA ALA A 200 -6.01 1.31 4.69
C ALA A 200 -7.42 1.62 5.24
N GLY A 201 -7.52 2.71 5.97
CA GLY A 201 -8.78 3.19 6.55
C GLY A 201 -8.58 3.74 7.96
N ASN A 202 -9.59 4.42 8.46
CA ASN A 202 -9.57 5.07 9.77
C ASN A 202 -9.30 4.08 10.93
N SER A 203 -8.77 4.60 12.07
CA SER A 203 -8.67 3.79 13.29
C SER A 203 -10.07 3.35 13.72
N GLY A 204 -10.22 2.09 14.12
CA GLY A 204 -11.53 1.54 14.53
C GLY A 204 -12.48 1.13 13.39
N VAL A 205 -12.08 1.25 12.12
CA VAL A 205 -12.91 0.84 10.97
C VAL A 205 -13.03 -0.68 10.82
N GLY A 206 -12.13 -1.46 11.46
CA GLY A 206 -12.22 -2.93 11.50
C GLY A 206 -11.04 -3.69 10.85
N LYS A 207 -9.94 -3.02 10.46
CA LYS A 207 -8.80 -3.65 9.78
C LYS A 207 -8.21 -4.86 10.52
N SER A 208 -7.86 -4.69 11.80
CA SER A 208 -7.30 -5.79 12.61
C SER A 208 -8.32 -6.92 12.84
N THR A 209 -9.59 -6.56 12.94
CA THR A 209 -10.68 -7.54 13.07
C THR A 209 -10.83 -8.38 11.81
N LEU A 210 -10.76 -7.74 10.63
CA LEU A 210 -10.78 -8.45 9.35
C LEU A 210 -9.63 -9.47 9.28
N ILE A 211 -8.40 -9.06 9.57
CA ILE A 211 -7.23 -9.96 9.53
C ILE A 211 -7.40 -11.12 10.51
N ASN A 212 -7.88 -10.87 11.74
CA ASN A 212 -8.12 -11.92 12.73
C ASN A 212 -9.23 -12.89 12.33
N ILE A 213 -10.22 -12.45 11.54
CA ILE A 213 -11.26 -13.33 10.98
C ILE A 213 -10.69 -14.17 9.84
N LEU A 214 -9.87 -13.55 8.97
CA LEU A 214 -9.24 -14.25 7.84
C LEU A 214 -8.19 -15.26 8.31
N ASP A 215 -7.50 -14.98 9.42
CA ASP A 215 -6.56 -15.91 10.05
C ASP A 215 -6.54 -15.72 11.58
N PRO A 216 -7.28 -16.55 12.32
CA PRO A 216 -7.33 -16.49 13.79
C PRO A 216 -5.98 -16.72 14.48
N ALA A 217 -5.01 -17.33 13.79
CA ALA A 217 -3.68 -17.56 14.35
C ALA A 217 -2.86 -16.26 14.50
N MET A 218 -3.18 -15.22 13.75
CA MET A 218 -2.50 -13.91 13.78
C MET A 218 -2.65 -13.19 15.12
N ARG A 219 -3.78 -13.35 15.81
CA ARG A 219 -4.08 -12.77 17.16
C ARG A 219 -3.72 -11.28 17.29
N LEU A 220 -3.98 -10.49 16.26
CA LEU A 220 -3.74 -9.06 16.31
C LEU A 220 -4.62 -8.42 17.40
N LYS A 221 -4.06 -7.55 18.23
CA LYS A 221 -4.87 -6.81 19.21
C LYS A 221 -5.88 -5.94 18.48
N THR A 222 -7.15 -6.09 18.84
CA THR A 222 -8.23 -5.22 18.33
C THR A 222 -8.05 -3.84 18.93
N GLY A 223 -7.67 -2.86 18.11
CA GLY A 223 -7.41 -1.49 18.54
C GLY A 223 -6.66 -0.70 17.49
N SER A 224 -5.61 -1.26 16.94
CA SER A 224 -4.99 -0.75 15.71
C SER A 224 -3.88 -1.69 15.25
N ILE A 225 -3.82 -1.98 13.95
CA ILE A 225 -2.61 -2.51 13.30
C ILE A 225 -1.44 -1.55 13.61
N SER A 226 -1.73 -0.26 13.84
CA SER A 226 -0.78 0.78 14.21
C SER A 226 -0.38 0.80 15.69
N ASP A 227 -1.13 0.17 16.61
CA ASP A 227 -0.84 0.19 18.06
C ASP A 227 -0.07 -1.06 18.51
N TYR A 228 0.01 -2.11 17.68
CA TYR A 228 0.87 -3.27 17.96
C TYR A 228 2.35 -2.87 18.15
N HIS A 229 2.73 -1.70 17.60
CA HIS A 229 4.08 -1.15 17.74
C HIS A 229 4.24 -0.16 18.92
N GLN A 230 3.21 0.09 19.75
CA GLN A 230 3.32 1.01 20.89
C GLN A 230 3.75 0.37 22.22
N THR A 231 3.83 -0.96 22.31
CA THR A 231 4.28 -1.64 23.55
C THR A 231 5.78 -1.85 23.58
N GLY A 232 6.55 -0.82 23.33
CA GLY A 232 8.01 -0.88 23.51
C GLY A 232 8.69 0.30 22.83
N LYS A 233 9.32 1.11 23.58
CA LYS A 233 10.16 2.29 23.43
C LYS A 233 11.03 2.44 22.15
N HIS A 234 10.61 1.95 20.97
CA HIS A 234 11.21 2.24 19.66
C HIS A 234 10.10 2.28 18.61
N THR A 235 9.91 3.42 17.95
CA THR A 235 9.10 3.59 16.75
C THR A 235 9.62 2.64 15.67
N THR A 236 9.01 1.46 15.56
CA THR A 236 9.39 0.47 14.54
C THR A 236 8.94 1.00 13.17
N THR A 237 9.91 1.49 12.42
CA THR A 237 9.75 2.09 11.08
C THR A 237 9.84 1.02 9.99
N PHE A 238 9.53 -0.24 10.31
CA PHE A 238 9.82 -1.37 9.42
C PHE A 238 8.52 -1.96 8.87
N SER A 239 8.49 -2.18 7.56
CA SER A 239 7.40 -2.87 6.87
C SER A 239 7.58 -4.38 6.97
N GLU A 240 6.47 -5.11 7.07
CA GLU A 240 6.46 -6.58 7.08
C GLU A 240 5.27 -7.10 6.26
N MET A 241 5.50 -8.17 5.50
CA MET A 241 4.46 -8.90 4.79
C MET A 241 4.05 -10.12 5.59
N PHE A 242 2.78 -10.19 5.93
CA PHE A 242 2.16 -11.37 6.54
C PHE A 242 1.53 -12.22 5.46
N GLU A 243 1.76 -13.52 5.53
CA GLU A 243 1.05 -14.48 4.71
C GLU A 243 0.13 -15.28 5.61
N LEU A 244 -1.16 -15.17 5.33
CA LEU A 244 -2.21 -15.87 6.06
C LEU A 244 -2.29 -17.31 5.59
N SER A 245 -2.81 -18.19 6.43
CA SER A 245 -3.00 -19.63 6.14
C SER A 245 -3.84 -19.87 4.87
N SER A 246 -4.67 -18.92 4.47
CA SER A 246 -5.48 -18.92 3.25
C SER A 246 -4.72 -18.54 1.97
N GLY A 247 -3.41 -18.24 2.04
CA GLY A 247 -2.61 -17.76 0.90
C GLY A 247 -2.81 -16.26 0.58
N ILE A 248 -3.45 -15.52 1.46
CA ILE A 248 -3.58 -14.05 1.40
C ILE A 248 -2.29 -13.44 1.91
N ARG A 249 -1.73 -12.45 1.18
CA ARG A 249 -0.51 -11.72 1.57
C ARG A 249 -0.87 -10.28 1.86
N ILE A 250 -0.55 -9.81 3.06
CA ILE A 250 -0.85 -8.44 3.52
C ILE A 250 0.44 -7.77 3.94
N ILE A 251 0.75 -6.62 3.34
CA ILE A 251 1.85 -5.77 3.78
C ILE A 251 1.32 -4.80 4.84
N ASP A 252 1.86 -4.93 6.07
CA ASP A 252 1.68 -3.92 7.11
C ASP A 252 2.83 -2.92 7.04
N THR A 253 2.49 -1.69 6.77
CA THR A 253 3.45 -0.60 6.73
C THR A 253 3.03 0.44 7.76
N PRO A 254 3.84 0.66 8.81
CA PRO A 254 3.63 1.73 9.77
C PRO A 254 3.57 3.08 9.03
N GLY A 255 2.42 3.76 9.09
CA GLY A 255 2.24 5.06 8.43
C GLY A 255 1.45 5.05 7.11
N ILE A 256 0.93 3.92 6.63
CA ILE A 256 -0.08 3.87 5.54
C ILE A 256 -1.46 4.38 6.02
N ARG A 257 -1.58 5.11 7.11
CA ARG A 257 -2.88 5.70 7.54
C ARG A 257 -3.52 6.63 6.48
N GLY A 258 -2.76 7.07 5.53
CA GLY A 258 -3.14 7.67 4.28
C GLY A 258 -1.90 7.58 3.42
N PHE A 259 -1.84 6.76 2.39
CA PHE A 259 -0.72 6.66 1.45
C PHE A 259 0.08 7.95 1.53
N GLY A 260 1.32 7.91 2.05
CA GLY A 260 2.05 9.12 2.45
C GLY A 260 1.90 10.24 1.43
N THR A 261 1.81 11.45 1.91
CA THR A 261 1.68 12.64 1.06
C THR A 261 2.70 12.56 -0.07
N ILE A 262 2.20 12.28 -1.27
CA ILE A 262 3.00 12.36 -2.48
C ILE A 262 3.18 13.85 -2.73
N ASP A 263 4.40 14.29 -3.03
CA ASP A 263 4.63 15.62 -3.56
C ASP A 263 4.09 15.66 -5.01
N ILE A 264 2.76 15.74 -5.15
CA ILE A 264 2.10 15.94 -6.44
C ILE A 264 2.13 17.44 -6.71
N GLU A 265 2.73 17.81 -7.84
CA GLU A 265 2.65 19.20 -8.28
C GLU A 265 1.20 19.57 -8.58
N ARG A 266 0.79 20.80 -8.21
CA ARG A 266 -0.59 21.27 -8.42
C ARG A 266 -1.06 21.09 -9.87
N ALA A 267 -0.16 21.35 -10.82
CA ALA A 267 -0.45 21.20 -12.24
C ALA A 267 -0.71 19.75 -12.67
N GLU A 268 -0.32 18.77 -11.86
CA GLU A 268 -0.47 17.34 -12.17
C GLU A 268 -1.61 16.68 -11.39
N LEU A 269 -2.18 17.37 -10.39
CA LEU A 269 -3.19 16.77 -9.51
C LEU A 269 -4.39 16.18 -10.26
N PHE A 270 -4.87 16.87 -11.31
CA PHE A 270 -6.04 16.42 -12.09
C PHE A 270 -5.80 15.10 -12.80
N HIS A 271 -4.54 14.71 -13.07
CA HIS A 271 -4.21 13.42 -13.68
C HIS A 271 -4.63 12.24 -12.79
N PHE A 272 -4.69 12.44 -11.48
CA PHE A 272 -5.00 11.43 -10.48
C PHE A 272 -6.48 11.44 -10.04
N PHE A 273 -7.32 12.20 -10.75
CA PHE A 273 -8.77 12.12 -10.72
C PHE A 273 -9.25 11.59 -12.08
N PRO A 274 -9.48 10.28 -12.25
CA PRO A 274 -9.69 9.67 -13.58
C PRO A 274 -10.81 10.33 -14.39
N GLU A 275 -11.89 10.74 -13.75
CA GLU A 275 -13.03 11.43 -14.39
C GLU A 275 -12.66 12.86 -14.82
N ILE A 276 -11.92 13.59 -13.99
CA ILE A 276 -11.42 14.94 -14.27
C ILE A 276 -10.40 14.85 -15.41
N PHE A 277 -9.48 13.91 -15.36
CA PHE A 277 -8.48 13.69 -16.41
C PHE A 277 -9.12 13.32 -17.75
N ARG A 278 -10.18 12.49 -17.75
CA ARG A 278 -10.92 12.20 -19.00
C ARG A 278 -11.57 13.44 -19.58
N ALA A 279 -12.22 14.24 -18.73
CA ALA A 279 -12.89 15.46 -19.17
C ALA A 279 -11.91 16.56 -19.61
N SER A 280 -10.73 16.65 -18.98
CA SER A 280 -9.73 17.67 -19.25
C SER A 280 -9.25 17.69 -20.71
N LYS A 281 -9.30 16.54 -21.40
CA LYS A 281 -8.94 16.40 -22.82
C LYS A 281 -9.81 17.25 -23.76
N HIS A 282 -10.96 17.71 -23.27
CA HIS A 282 -11.91 18.53 -24.00
C HIS A 282 -11.88 20.01 -23.56
N CYS A 283 -10.98 20.39 -22.66
CA CYS A 283 -10.80 21.79 -22.28
C CYS A 283 -10.19 22.60 -23.43
N HIS A 284 -10.60 23.87 -23.53
CA HIS A 284 -10.08 24.79 -24.53
C HIS A 284 -8.59 25.07 -24.36
N TYR A 285 -8.11 25.19 -23.10
CA TYR A 285 -6.72 25.51 -22.77
C TYR A 285 -5.94 24.26 -22.36
N HIS A 286 -4.73 24.08 -22.89
CA HIS A 286 -3.86 22.93 -22.60
C HIS A 286 -3.38 22.88 -21.15
N ASN A 287 -3.26 24.06 -20.51
CA ASN A 287 -2.82 24.21 -19.12
C ASN A 287 -3.97 24.52 -18.16
N CYS A 288 -5.19 24.11 -18.52
CA CYS A 288 -6.37 24.31 -17.70
C CYS A 288 -6.21 23.58 -16.36
N LEU A 289 -6.31 24.32 -15.27
CA LEU A 289 -6.32 23.78 -13.91
C LEU A 289 -7.74 23.56 -13.38
N HIS A 290 -8.74 23.79 -14.22
CA HIS A 290 -10.17 23.57 -13.92
C HIS A 290 -10.70 24.42 -12.74
N LEU A 291 -10.09 25.59 -12.50
CA LEU A 291 -10.45 26.51 -11.42
C LEU A 291 -11.36 27.65 -11.93
N HIS A 292 -10.79 28.56 -12.70
CA HIS A 292 -11.45 29.79 -13.13
C HIS A 292 -11.51 29.93 -14.65
N GLU A 293 -10.87 29.02 -15.39
CA GLU A 293 -10.77 29.11 -16.84
C GLU A 293 -12.16 29.06 -17.50
N PRO A 294 -12.41 29.91 -18.49
CA PRO A 294 -13.61 29.85 -19.30
C PRO A 294 -13.59 28.58 -20.17
N ASP A 295 -14.77 28.16 -20.61
CA ASP A 295 -14.96 26.99 -21.49
C ASP A 295 -14.26 25.71 -20.98
N CYS A 296 -14.26 25.51 -19.64
CA CYS A 296 -13.67 24.34 -19.00
C CYS A 296 -14.63 23.15 -19.07
N ALA A 297 -14.21 22.10 -19.78
CA ALA A 297 -15.01 20.87 -19.92
C ALA A 297 -15.23 20.13 -18.58
N VAL A 298 -14.31 20.26 -17.63
CA VAL A 298 -14.48 19.68 -16.30
C VAL A 298 -15.62 20.38 -15.55
N LYS A 299 -15.66 21.72 -15.55
CA LYS A 299 -16.74 22.49 -14.92
C LYS A 299 -18.09 22.21 -15.57
N ALA A 300 -18.13 22.16 -16.90
CA ALA A 300 -19.33 21.75 -17.64
C ALA A 300 -19.77 20.32 -17.28
N GLY A 301 -18.80 19.41 -17.05
CA GLY A 301 -19.05 18.06 -16.58
C GLY A 301 -19.67 18.01 -15.17
N VAL A 302 -19.26 18.91 -14.28
CA VAL A 302 -19.86 19.06 -12.94
C VAL A 302 -21.28 19.61 -13.04
N GLU A 303 -21.50 20.67 -13.84
CA GLU A 303 -22.80 21.29 -14.04
C GLU A 303 -23.82 20.31 -14.64
N SER A 304 -23.39 19.43 -15.55
CA SER A 304 -24.24 18.40 -16.15
C SER A 304 -24.40 17.13 -15.30
N GLY A 305 -23.71 17.02 -14.14
CA GLY A 305 -23.74 15.84 -13.28
C GLY A 305 -22.90 14.64 -13.77
N ASN A 306 -22.15 14.79 -14.87
CA ASN A 306 -21.22 13.76 -15.35
C ASN A 306 -19.98 13.59 -14.47
N ILE A 307 -19.63 14.63 -13.71
CA ILE A 307 -18.61 14.61 -12.66
C ILE A 307 -19.31 14.94 -11.36
N SER A 308 -19.11 14.11 -10.34
CA SER A 308 -19.68 14.34 -9.02
C SER A 308 -19.17 15.65 -8.42
N GLU A 309 -20.09 16.49 -7.93
CA GLU A 309 -19.75 17.75 -7.27
C GLU A 309 -18.83 17.52 -6.06
N SER A 310 -19.08 16.48 -5.26
CA SER A 310 -18.25 16.17 -4.09
C SER A 310 -16.80 15.86 -4.48
N ARG A 311 -16.60 15.17 -5.60
CA ARG A 311 -15.27 14.86 -6.12
C ARG A 311 -14.55 16.12 -6.60
N TYR A 312 -15.26 16.99 -7.29
CA TYR A 312 -14.71 18.27 -7.75
C TYR A 312 -14.38 19.20 -6.57
N ILE A 313 -15.23 19.28 -5.55
CA ILE A 313 -14.93 20.02 -4.32
C ILE A 313 -13.67 19.49 -3.64
N ASN A 314 -13.52 18.16 -3.51
CA ASN A 314 -12.32 17.56 -2.92
C ASN A 314 -11.07 17.83 -3.78
N TYR A 315 -11.18 17.84 -5.10
CA TYR A 315 -10.12 18.27 -5.99
C TYR A 315 -9.70 19.73 -5.70
N LEU A 316 -10.66 20.67 -5.60
CA LEU A 316 -10.38 22.07 -5.28
C LEU A 316 -9.71 22.22 -3.91
N MET A 317 -10.19 21.49 -2.89
CA MET A 317 -9.57 21.48 -1.55
C MET A 317 -8.11 21.04 -1.62
N MET A 318 -7.79 20.00 -2.39
CA MET A 318 -6.40 19.52 -2.53
C MET A 318 -5.54 20.52 -3.32
N MET A 319 -6.13 21.24 -4.28
CA MET A 319 -5.45 22.32 -5.02
C MET A 319 -5.07 23.51 -4.13
N GLU A 320 -5.81 23.78 -3.05
CA GLU A 320 -5.56 24.87 -2.12
C GLU A 320 -4.55 24.49 -1.02
N GLU A 321 -4.35 23.20 -0.76
CA GLU A 321 -3.41 22.74 0.26
C GLU A 321 -1.97 23.12 -0.12
N GLU A 322 -1.30 23.91 0.73
CA GLU A 322 0.13 24.15 0.59
C GLU A 322 0.90 22.87 0.91
N GLN A 323 1.83 22.49 0.04
CA GLN A 323 2.74 21.38 0.28
C GLN A 323 3.45 21.56 1.64
N GLY A 324 3.07 20.77 2.62
CA GLY A 324 3.78 20.70 3.90
C GLY A 324 2.98 20.91 5.18
N LYS A 325 1.67 21.19 5.14
CA LYS A 325 0.87 21.50 6.34
C LYS A 325 0.16 20.30 6.99
N TYR A 326 0.26 19.10 6.46
CA TYR A 326 -0.33 17.92 7.13
C TYR A 326 0.75 17.01 7.70
N ARG A 327 1.01 17.21 8.99
CA ARG A 327 1.72 16.27 9.86
C ARG A 327 0.74 15.28 10.48
#